data_a231ebe8c4a1b3b44e4bc91779c62977
#
_entry.id   a231ebe8c4a1b3b44e4bc91779c62977
#
_cell.length_a   1.000
_cell.length_b   1.000
_cell.length_c   1.000
_cell.angle_alpha   90.00
_cell.angle_beta   90.00
_cell.angle_gamma   90.00
#
_symmetry.space_group_name_H-M   'P 1'
#
loop_
_entity.id
_entity.type
_entity.pdbx_description
1 polymer ?
#
loop_
_entity_poly.entity_id
_entity_poly.type
_entity_poly.pdbx_seq_one_letter_code
_entity_poly.pdbx_strand_id
1 'polypeptide(L)'
;MGRPSRLLVKKSVICAAALCAAAALLGCSASLPAASRPAASPPAGSTSSAGAASPTAATGARPAFTVTGVHPVAPSGSQDTHAQTPGDSCDSATFAADHAVGVKVARGFVLAGFPVAADLLEHFLGGTGTAVRYPAGSPISKQARASAAFQAVDNEVSEAILSQLKTGRIHVRLSAAQLPAVAFESEATDLYWGFRGTQGLTVTGSGRRQDGRYVGTLSYVIQDSYGFPASDNLAGFGPPMRYLQTVCGAPQQAGGARWFPDAITLTVPFSQPIG
;
A
#
# COMPACT_ATOMS: atom_id res chain seq x y z
N MET A 1 11.22 37.23 -17.39
CA MET A 1 10.91 37.41 -15.96
C MET A 1 9.67 36.58 -15.64
N GLY A 2 9.86 35.33 -15.20
CA GLY A 2 8.78 34.37 -14.91
C GLY A 2 8.35 34.49 -13.46
N ARG A 3 7.04 34.55 -13.20
CA ARG A 3 6.47 34.58 -11.85
C ARG A 3 6.60 33.18 -11.22
N PRO A 4 7.09 33.02 -9.98
CA PRO A 4 7.10 31.72 -9.32
C PRO A 4 5.68 31.30 -8.96
N SER A 5 5.37 30.04 -9.28
CA SER A 5 4.08 29.40 -9.10
C SER A 5 3.69 29.35 -7.61
N ARG A 6 2.57 29.94 -7.26
CA ARG A 6 1.96 29.94 -5.90
C ARG A 6 1.49 28.55 -5.39
N LEU A 7 1.77 27.49 -6.15
CA LEU A 7 1.34 26.12 -5.80
C LEU A 7 2.23 25.43 -4.76
N LEU A 8 3.49 25.88 -4.60
CA LEU A 8 4.44 25.20 -3.70
C LEU A 8 4.21 25.47 -2.20
N VAL A 9 3.55 26.58 -1.85
CA VAL A 9 3.40 26.99 -0.44
C VAL A 9 2.28 26.25 0.29
N LYS A 10 1.26 25.76 -0.41
CA LYS A 10 0.15 25.03 0.25
C LYS A 10 0.49 23.58 0.66
N LYS A 11 1.47 22.94 0.04
CA LYS A 11 1.83 21.54 0.30
C LYS A 11 2.60 21.35 1.61
N SER A 12 3.36 22.36 2.06
CA SER A 12 4.16 22.27 3.29
C SER A 12 3.34 22.41 4.59
N VAL A 13 2.17 23.04 4.53
CA VAL A 13 1.38 23.31 5.73
C VAL A 13 0.58 22.10 6.20
N ILE A 14 0.15 21.23 5.27
CA ILE A 14 -0.66 20.05 5.61
C ILE A 14 0.20 18.95 6.24
N CYS A 15 1.43 18.75 5.77
CA CYS A 15 2.37 17.81 6.40
C CYS A 15 2.76 18.24 7.83
N ALA A 16 2.90 19.53 8.08
CA ALA A 16 3.22 20.03 9.41
C ALA A 16 2.11 19.78 10.43
N ALA A 17 0.84 19.84 10.03
CA ALA A 17 -0.30 19.63 10.94
C ALA A 17 -0.44 18.17 11.38
N ALA A 18 -0.21 17.20 10.50
CA ALA A 18 -0.26 15.78 10.86
C ALA A 18 0.94 15.37 11.73
N LEU A 19 2.13 15.91 11.47
CA LEU A 19 3.31 15.71 12.31
C LEU A 19 3.15 16.40 13.69
N CYS A 20 2.53 17.57 13.76
CA CYS A 20 2.27 18.26 15.04
C CYS A 20 1.28 17.48 15.92
N ALA A 21 0.28 16.80 15.34
CA ALA A 21 -0.64 15.96 16.11
C ALA A 21 0.09 14.74 16.73
N ALA A 22 1.00 14.10 15.98
CA ALA A 22 1.82 13.01 16.50
C ALA A 22 2.85 13.48 17.54
N ALA A 23 3.45 14.66 17.36
CA ALA A 23 4.42 15.23 18.30
C ALA A 23 3.76 15.75 19.60
N ALA A 24 2.54 16.29 19.52
CA ALA A 24 1.80 16.75 20.70
C ALA A 24 1.41 15.59 21.63
N LEU A 25 1.22 14.37 21.10
CA LEU A 25 0.93 13.17 21.89
C LEU A 25 2.16 12.59 22.61
N LEU A 26 3.37 12.97 22.19
CA LEU A 26 4.61 12.54 22.83
C LEU A 26 4.91 13.32 24.14
N GLY A 27 4.27 14.47 24.35
CA GLY A 27 4.53 15.38 25.48
C GLY A 27 3.54 15.35 26.65
N CYS A 28 2.38 14.68 26.52
CA CYS A 28 1.37 14.66 27.58
C CYS A 28 1.28 13.29 28.27
N SER A 29 1.99 13.15 29.38
CA SER A 29 1.72 12.08 30.36
C SER A 29 0.41 12.37 31.11
N ALA A 30 -0.73 12.11 30.50
CA ALA A 30 -2.01 12.10 31.18
C ALA A 30 -2.46 10.65 31.36
N SER A 31 -2.47 10.18 32.60
CA SER A 31 -3.04 8.90 32.99
C SER A 31 -4.53 8.89 32.68
N LEU A 32 -4.94 8.14 31.67
CA LEU A 32 -6.36 7.88 31.41
C LEU A 32 -6.80 6.61 32.11
N PRO A 33 -7.98 6.63 32.77
CA PRO A 33 -8.52 5.44 33.44
C PRO A 33 -8.90 4.37 32.40
N ALA A 34 -8.63 3.12 32.73
CA ALA A 34 -8.97 1.94 31.94
C ALA A 34 -10.50 1.86 31.76
N ALA A 35 -10.96 2.09 30.55
CA ALA A 35 -12.33 1.84 30.15
C ALA A 35 -12.52 0.33 29.91
N SER A 36 -13.29 -0.31 30.78
CA SER A 36 -13.71 -1.70 30.65
C SER A 36 -14.55 -1.88 29.39
N ARG A 37 -14.10 -2.74 28.50
CA ARG A 37 -14.78 -3.10 27.25
C ARG A 37 -15.91 -4.10 27.58
N PRO A 38 -17.18 -3.84 27.24
CA PRO A 38 -18.22 -4.85 27.40
C PRO A 38 -18.03 -5.97 26.36
N ALA A 39 -18.10 -7.21 26.84
CA ALA A 39 -18.07 -8.40 25.99
C ALA A 39 -19.33 -8.42 25.11
N ALA A 40 -19.13 -8.45 23.80
CA ALA A 40 -20.20 -8.66 22.83
C ALA A 40 -20.53 -10.13 22.74
N SER A 41 -21.76 -10.52 23.06
CA SER A 41 -22.33 -11.85 22.85
C SER A 41 -22.53 -12.09 21.35
N PRO A 42 -22.31 -13.32 20.84
CA PRO A 42 -22.55 -13.62 19.45
C PRO A 42 -24.06 -13.72 19.16
N PRO A 43 -24.55 -13.24 18.02
CA PRO A 43 -25.92 -13.44 17.61
C PRO A 43 -26.13 -14.90 17.11
N ALA A 44 -27.22 -15.49 17.57
CA ALA A 44 -27.68 -16.79 17.18
C ALA A 44 -28.02 -16.85 15.66
N GLY A 45 -27.70 -17.99 15.06
CA GLY A 45 -27.89 -18.25 13.65
C GLY A 45 -29.34 -18.16 13.18
N SER A 46 -29.51 -17.57 12.01
CA SER A 46 -30.69 -17.76 11.16
C SER A 46 -30.23 -18.42 9.87
N THR A 47 -30.48 -19.71 9.76
CA THR A 47 -30.38 -20.48 8.51
C THR A 47 -31.52 -20.05 7.61
N SER A 48 -31.23 -19.24 6.61
CA SER A 48 -32.13 -18.99 5.48
C SER A 48 -31.51 -19.64 4.25
N SER A 49 -32.04 -20.82 3.92
CA SER A 49 -31.78 -21.56 2.69
C SER A 49 -32.47 -20.83 1.55
N ALA A 50 -31.78 -19.91 0.87
CA ALA A 50 -32.22 -19.37 -0.39
C ALA A 50 -31.48 -20.10 -1.50
N GLY A 51 -32.26 -20.75 -2.38
CA GLY A 51 -31.78 -21.54 -3.52
C GLY A 51 -30.81 -20.72 -4.39
N ALA A 52 -29.56 -21.17 -4.45
CA ALA A 52 -28.59 -20.68 -5.38
C ALA A 52 -29.03 -21.10 -6.80
N ALA A 53 -29.58 -20.15 -7.54
CA ALA A 53 -29.61 -20.24 -8.99
C ALA A 53 -28.17 -20.30 -9.46
N SER A 54 -27.75 -21.47 -9.94
CA SER A 54 -26.45 -21.63 -10.60
C SER A 54 -26.32 -20.57 -11.68
N PRO A 55 -25.27 -19.73 -11.68
CA PRO A 55 -25.02 -18.87 -12.81
C PRO A 55 -24.75 -19.80 -14.00
N THR A 56 -25.61 -19.76 -14.98
CA THR A 56 -25.42 -20.37 -16.28
C THR A 56 -24.06 -19.96 -16.76
N ALA A 57 -23.13 -20.91 -16.88
CA ALA A 57 -21.79 -20.69 -17.37
C ALA A 57 -21.91 -20.01 -18.74
N ALA A 58 -21.63 -18.73 -18.80
CA ALA A 58 -21.55 -18.00 -20.05
C ALA A 58 -20.52 -18.73 -20.89
N THR A 59 -20.98 -19.33 -21.99
CA THR A 59 -20.21 -20.04 -23.01
C THR A 59 -18.98 -19.19 -23.32
N GLY A 60 -17.80 -19.68 -22.92
CA GLY A 60 -16.57 -18.92 -22.92
C GLY A 60 -16.13 -18.46 -24.32
N ALA A 61 -16.67 -17.34 -24.76
CA ALA A 61 -16.11 -16.64 -25.92
C ALA A 61 -14.66 -16.29 -25.58
N ARG A 62 -13.71 -16.82 -26.35
CA ARG A 62 -12.29 -16.52 -26.20
C ARG A 62 -12.10 -15.00 -26.15
N PRO A 63 -11.35 -14.45 -25.19
CA PRO A 63 -11.12 -13.03 -25.13
C PRO A 63 -10.49 -12.56 -26.45
N ALA A 64 -10.95 -11.45 -27.02
CA ALA A 64 -10.41 -10.89 -28.25
C ALA A 64 -9.00 -10.32 -28.04
N PHE A 65 -8.64 -10.01 -26.79
CA PHE A 65 -7.27 -9.63 -26.41
C PHE A 65 -6.98 -10.01 -24.95
N THR A 66 -5.70 -10.15 -24.65
CA THR A 66 -5.19 -10.32 -23.30
C THR A 66 -4.07 -9.31 -23.05
N VAL A 67 -3.89 -8.93 -21.78
CA VAL A 67 -2.85 -8.00 -21.32
C VAL A 67 -2.03 -8.66 -20.24
N THR A 68 -0.71 -8.56 -20.32
CA THR A 68 0.22 -8.95 -19.25
C THR A 68 1.36 -7.95 -19.17
N GLY A 69 1.77 -7.62 -17.97
CA GLY A 69 2.93 -6.77 -17.73
C GLY A 69 3.39 -6.90 -16.28
N VAL A 70 4.69 -6.89 -16.07
CA VAL A 70 5.30 -6.95 -14.74
C VAL A 70 6.45 -5.97 -14.68
N HIS A 71 6.35 -5.04 -13.73
CA HIS A 71 7.49 -4.31 -13.20
C HIS A 71 7.84 -5.01 -11.89
N PRO A 72 8.93 -5.78 -11.85
CA PRO A 72 9.25 -6.58 -10.69
C PRO A 72 9.62 -5.69 -9.50
N VAL A 73 9.21 -6.12 -8.31
CA VAL A 73 9.74 -5.57 -7.06
C VAL A 73 11.25 -5.83 -7.04
N ALA A 74 12.06 -4.81 -6.79
CA ALA A 74 13.47 -5.01 -6.52
C ALA A 74 13.60 -5.98 -5.34
N PRO A 75 14.52 -6.96 -5.39
CA PRO A 75 14.69 -7.87 -4.27
C PRO A 75 14.91 -7.08 -2.99
N SER A 76 14.01 -7.24 -2.05
CA SER A 76 13.99 -6.48 -0.79
C SER A 76 15.25 -6.64 0.07
N GLY A 77 16.15 -7.54 -0.30
CA GLY A 77 17.48 -7.67 0.30
C GLY A 77 18.46 -6.54 -0.02
N SER A 78 18.13 -5.65 -0.97
CA SER A 78 19.00 -4.51 -1.30
C SER A 78 18.70 -3.26 -0.49
N GLN A 79 17.58 -3.21 0.24
CA GLN A 79 17.13 -1.96 0.86
C GLN A 79 17.73 -1.68 2.24
N ASP A 80 18.08 -2.68 3.01
CA ASP A 80 18.76 -2.48 4.31
C ASP A 80 19.52 -3.72 4.77
N THR A 81 20.47 -4.16 3.98
CA THR A 81 21.60 -4.80 4.62
C THR A 81 22.47 -3.71 5.26
N HIS A 82 21.98 -3.00 6.25
CA HIS A 82 22.88 -2.59 7.28
C HIS A 82 23.41 -3.89 7.88
N ALA A 83 24.58 -4.28 7.40
CA ALA A 83 25.39 -5.26 8.08
C ALA A 83 25.36 -4.84 9.54
N GLN A 84 24.72 -5.65 10.39
CA GLN A 84 24.79 -5.44 11.83
C GLN A 84 26.25 -5.23 12.12
N THR A 85 26.61 -4.09 12.69
CA THR A 85 27.97 -3.90 13.16
C THR A 85 28.22 -5.05 14.14
N PRO A 86 29.24 -5.89 13.93
CA PRO A 86 29.50 -6.99 14.85
C PRO A 86 29.63 -6.44 16.27
N GLY A 87 28.68 -6.77 17.14
CA GLY A 87 28.62 -6.22 18.50
C GLY A 87 27.34 -5.48 18.87
N ASP A 88 26.51 -5.06 17.90
CA ASP A 88 25.20 -4.46 18.21
C ASP A 88 24.25 -5.57 18.69
N SER A 89 23.99 -5.56 19.99
CA SER A 89 22.97 -6.40 20.60
C SER A 89 21.70 -5.56 20.84
N CYS A 90 20.53 -6.16 20.60
CA CYS A 90 19.27 -5.51 20.95
C CYS A 90 19.18 -5.31 22.48
N ASP A 91 19.29 -4.07 22.91
CA ASP A 91 19.11 -3.71 24.31
C ASP A 91 17.62 -3.73 24.69
N SER A 92 17.28 -4.45 25.75
CA SER A 92 15.90 -4.65 26.16
C SER A 92 15.19 -3.37 26.60
N ALA A 93 15.90 -2.43 27.22
CA ALA A 93 15.33 -1.17 27.66
C ALA A 93 15.06 -0.25 26.46
N THR A 94 16.02 -0.15 25.53
CA THR A 94 15.87 0.59 24.27
C THR A 94 14.78 -0.03 23.42
N PHE A 95 14.73 -1.37 23.29
CA PHE A 95 13.66 -2.07 22.61
C PHE A 95 12.28 -1.69 23.17
N ALA A 96 12.10 -1.77 24.48
CA ALA A 96 10.83 -1.45 25.14
C ALA A 96 10.41 0.01 24.92
N ALA A 97 11.37 0.94 25.00
CA ALA A 97 11.13 2.36 24.74
C ALA A 97 10.72 2.62 23.30
N ASP A 98 11.44 2.08 22.34
CA ASP A 98 11.21 2.29 20.91
C ASP A 98 9.92 1.58 20.45
N HIS A 99 9.63 0.38 20.96
CA HIS A 99 8.36 -0.30 20.71
C HIS A 99 7.18 0.53 21.25
N ALA A 100 7.31 1.12 22.43
CA ALA A 100 6.28 2.00 22.98
C ALA A 100 6.06 3.26 22.12
N VAL A 101 7.12 3.80 21.49
CA VAL A 101 6.98 4.87 20.51
C VAL A 101 6.13 4.39 19.32
N GLY A 102 6.44 3.24 18.74
CA GLY A 102 5.68 2.67 17.63
C GLY A 102 4.19 2.50 17.96
N VAL A 103 3.88 1.94 19.12
CA VAL A 103 2.49 1.78 19.61
C VAL A 103 1.76 3.12 19.74
N LYS A 104 2.45 4.16 20.23
CA LYS A 104 1.86 5.52 20.30
C LYS A 104 1.59 6.09 18.93
N VAL A 105 2.51 5.90 17.97
CA VAL A 105 2.34 6.36 16.59
C VAL A 105 1.18 5.64 15.90
N ALA A 106 1.04 4.32 16.07
CA ALA A 106 -0.09 3.57 15.53
C ALA A 106 -1.43 4.11 16.05
N ARG A 107 -1.53 4.38 17.35
CA ARG A 107 -2.71 5.04 17.94
C ARG A 107 -2.94 6.44 17.35
N GLY A 108 -1.88 7.20 17.13
CA GLY A 108 -1.93 8.50 16.46
C GLY A 108 -2.49 8.42 15.05
N PHE A 109 -2.13 7.41 14.27
CA PHE A 109 -2.70 7.14 12.95
C PHE A 109 -4.20 6.86 13.02
N VAL A 110 -4.66 6.03 13.96
CA VAL A 110 -6.10 5.80 14.17
C VAL A 110 -6.85 7.11 14.45
N LEU A 111 -6.32 7.94 15.35
CA LEU A 111 -6.94 9.22 15.71
C LEU A 111 -6.93 10.23 14.55
N ALA A 112 -5.94 10.16 13.68
CA ALA A 112 -5.84 10.98 12.49
C ALA A 112 -6.68 10.47 11.31
N GLY A 113 -7.36 9.31 11.44
CA GLY A 113 -8.19 8.72 10.40
C GLY A 113 -7.41 7.88 9.38
N PHE A 114 -6.24 7.33 9.77
CA PHE A 114 -5.39 6.46 8.96
C PHE A 114 -5.34 5.03 9.53
N PRO A 115 -6.46 4.29 9.53
CA PRO A 115 -6.53 2.98 10.17
C PRO A 115 -5.65 1.93 9.48
N VAL A 116 -5.48 1.99 8.16
CA VAL A 116 -4.64 1.04 7.42
C VAL A 116 -3.17 1.27 7.74
N ALA A 117 -2.72 2.52 7.84
CA ALA A 117 -1.36 2.83 8.26
C ALA A 117 -1.08 2.37 9.71
N ALA A 118 -2.08 2.47 10.59
CA ALA A 118 -1.99 1.94 11.95
C ALA A 118 -1.83 0.42 11.95
N ASP A 119 -2.68 -0.30 11.21
CA ASP A 119 -2.65 -1.77 11.09
C ASP A 119 -1.31 -2.26 10.54
N LEU A 120 -0.76 -1.58 9.51
CA LEU A 120 0.55 -1.92 8.94
C LEU A 120 1.68 -1.70 9.96
N LEU A 121 1.65 -0.61 10.72
CA LEU A 121 2.65 -0.36 11.77
C LEU A 121 2.54 -1.38 12.91
N GLU A 122 1.33 -1.74 13.34
CA GLU A 122 1.13 -2.78 14.34
C GLU A 122 1.61 -4.15 13.83
N HIS A 123 1.37 -4.48 12.56
CA HIS A 123 1.88 -5.70 11.94
C HIS A 123 3.41 -5.72 11.91
N PHE A 124 4.05 -4.60 11.58
CA PHE A 124 5.50 -4.42 11.63
C PHE A 124 6.05 -4.67 13.04
N LEU A 125 5.45 -4.03 14.05
CA LEU A 125 5.84 -4.20 15.46
C LEU A 125 5.63 -5.62 15.97
N GLY A 126 4.66 -6.35 15.41
CA GLY A 126 4.41 -7.77 15.71
C GLY A 126 5.51 -8.70 15.20
N GLY A 127 6.42 -8.24 14.35
CA GLY A 127 7.65 -8.92 13.95
C GLY A 127 7.47 -10.21 13.16
N THR A 128 6.27 -10.49 12.62
CA THR A 128 5.99 -11.72 11.88
C THR A 128 6.67 -11.78 10.51
N GLY A 129 6.83 -10.62 9.86
CA GLY A 129 7.35 -10.52 8.49
C GLY A 129 6.41 -11.14 7.42
N THR A 130 5.18 -11.50 7.79
CA THR A 130 4.22 -12.11 6.87
C THR A 130 3.64 -11.08 5.91
N ALA A 131 3.42 -11.50 4.65
CA ALA A 131 2.87 -10.60 3.63
C ALA A 131 1.44 -10.15 3.96
N VAL A 132 1.17 -8.85 3.76
CA VAL A 132 -0.17 -8.25 3.87
C VAL A 132 -0.71 -7.97 2.47
N ARG A 133 -1.94 -8.38 2.19
CA ARG A 133 -2.58 -8.22 0.88
C ARG A 133 -3.97 -7.63 1.02
N TYR A 134 -4.21 -6.55 0.30
CA TYR A 134 -5.51 -5.89 0.24
C TYR A 134 -6.22 -6.26 -1.07
N PRO A 135 -7.35 -7.00 -1.02
CA PRO A 135 -8.07 -7.41 -2.21
C PRO A 135 -8.75 -6.23 -2.90
N ALA A 136 -9.11 -6.41 -4.16
CA ALA A 136 -9.92 -5.47 -4.90
C ALA A 136 -11.25 -5.20 -4.15
N GLY A 137 -11.63 -3.90 -4.08
CA GLY A 137 -12.84 -3.47 -3.36
C GLY A 137 -12.64 -3.19 -1.87
N SER A 138 -11.48 -3.49 -1.28
CA SER A 138 -11.15 -3.05 0.08
C SER A 138 -11.12 -1.51 0.20
N PRO A 139 -11.25 -0.93 1.40
CA PRO A 139 -11.20 0.52 1.57
C PRO A 139 -9.94 1.15 0.96
N ILE A 140 -8.76 0.57 1.22
CA ILE A 140 -7.48 1.08 0.69
C ILE A 140 -7.39 0.94 -0.83
N SER A 141 -7.93 -0.14 -1.43
CA SER A 141 -7.94 -0.30 -2.88
C SER A 141 -8.89 0.71 -3.56
N LYS A 142 -10.00 1.05 -2.94
CA LYS A 142 -10.88 2.13 -3.42
C LYS A 142 -10.18 3.49 -3.34
N GLN A 143 -9.47 3.76 -2.26
CA GLN A 143 -8.69 4.97 -2.07
C GLN A 143 -7.57 5.07 -3.11
N ALA A 144 -6.79 3.98 -3.31
CA ALA A 144 -5.75 3.92 -4.33
C ALA A 144 -6.30 4.16 -5.75
N ARG A 145 -7.42 3.53 -6.10
CA ARG A 145 -8.07 3.73 -7.39
C ARG A 145 -8.53 5.18 -7.63
N ALA A 146 -8.95 5.88 -6.58
CA ALA A 146 -9.41 7.27 -6.66
C ALA A 146 -8.25 8.27 -6.66
N SER A 147 -7.02 7.86 -6.34
CA SER A 147 -5.86 8.72 -6.24
C SER A 147 -5.40 9.25 -7.61
N ALA A 148 -4.90 10.47 -7.64
CA ALA A 148 -4.32 11.06 -8.84
C ALA A 148 -3.08 10.28 -9.32
N ALA A 149 -2.30 9.74 -8.38
CA ALA A 149 -1.12 8.95 -8.69
C ALA A 149 -1.47 7.68 -9.49
N PHE A 150 -2.46 6.92 -9.03
CA PHE A 150 -2.90 5.73 -9.75
C PHE A 150 -3.57 6.07 -11.08
N GLN A 151 -4.40 7.12 -11.15
CA GLN A 151 -5.05 7.53 -12.39
C GLN A 151 -4.04 7.91 -13.48
N ALA A 152 -2.94 8.56 -13.12
CA ALA A 152 -1.86 8.85 -14.06
C ALA A 152 -1.25 7.56 -14.64
N VAL A 153 -0.96 6.58 -13.77
CA VAL A 153 -0.43 5.27 -14.17
C VAL A 153 -1.43 4.49 -15.03
N ASP A 154 -2.71 4.47 -14.67
CA ASP A 154 -3.76 3.78 -15.44
C ASP A 154 -3.90 4.38 -16.85
N ASN A 155 -3.79 5.70 -17.01
CA ASN A 155 -3.80 6.37 -18.29
C ASN A 155 -2.59 5.95 -19.15
N GLU A 156 -1.37 5.99 -18.62
CA GLU A 156 -0.16 5.59 -19.35
C GLU A 156 -0.21 4.11 -19.77
N VAL A 157 -0.66 3.22 -18.88
CA VAL A 157 -0.85 1.81 -19.17
C VAL A 157 -1.91 1.60 -20.25
N SER A 158 -3.03 2.32 -20.15
CA SER A 158 -4.12 2.25 -21.15
C SER A 158 -3.67 2.71 -22.54
N GLU A 159 -2.88 3.77 -22.63
CA GLU A 159 -2.29 4.24 -23.89
C GLU A 159 -1.31 3.21 -24.48
N ALA A 160 -0.47 2.61 -23.66
CA ALA A 160 0.47 1.57 -24.10
C ALA A 160 -0.25 0.32 -24.62
N ILE A 161 -1.35 -0.09 -23.95
CA ILE A 161 -2.22 -1.18 -24.40
C ILE A 161 -2.86 -0.83 -25.76
N LEU A 162 -3.48 0.34 -25.84
CA LEU A 162 -4.18 0.80 -27.05
C LEU A 162 -3.22 0.87 -28.26
N SER A 163 -2.02 1.38 -28.06
CA SER A 163 -0.97 1.43 -29.09
C SER A 163 -0.70 0.06 -29.70
N GLN A 164 -0.57 -0.99 -28.88
CA GLN A 164 -0.34 -2.36 -29.34
C GLN A 164 -1.60 -2.96 -30.00
N LEU A 165 -2.79 -2.70 -29.47
CA LEU A 165 -4.05 -3.19 -30.06
C LEU A 165 -4.30 -2.59 -31.45
N LYS A 166 -3.94 -1.33 -31.68
CA LYS A 166 -4.03 -0.66 -33.00
C LYS A 166 -3.12 -1.29 -34.05
N THR A 167 -2.02 -1.92 -33.66
CA THR A 167 -1.16 -2.70 -34.59
C THR A 167 -1.69 -4.12 -34.87
N GLY A 168 -2.88 -4.47 -34.36
CA GLY A 168 -3.50 -5.78 -34.54
C GLY A 168 -3.05 -6.85 -33.53
N ARG A 169 -2.22 -6.50 -32.55
CA ARG A 169 -1.81 -7.45 -31.50
C ARG A 169 -3.00 -7.78 -30.59
N ILE A 170 -3.21 -9.07 -30.35
CA ILE A 170 -4.24 -9.56 -29.43
C ILE A 170 -3.65 -10.05 -28.10
N HIS A 171 -2.35 -10.25 -28.05
CA HIS A 171 -1.61 -10.55 -26.81
C HIS A 171 -0.68 -9.37 -26.52
N VAL A 172 -1.20 -8.42 -25.75
CA VAL A 172 -0.47 -7.21 -25.32
C VAL A 172 0.49 -7.58 -24.20
N ARG A 173 1.77 -7.26 -24.39
CA ARG A 173 2.80 -7.41 -23.37
C ARG A 173 3.41 -6.06 -23.08
N LEU A 174 3.28 -5.64 -21.83
CA LEU A 174 3.89 -4.40 -21.33
C LEU A 174 5.26 -4.73 -20.74
N SER A 175 6.27 -3.98 -21.15
CA SER A 175 7.61 -4.04 -20.55
C SER A 175 7.62 -3.31 -19.21
N ALA A 176 8.64 -3.55 -18.38
CA ALA A 176 8.81 -2.83 -17.13
C ALA A 176 8.89 -1.30 -17.33
N ALA A 177 9.51 -0.85 -18.44
CA ALA A 177 9.58 0.58 -18.78
C ALA A 177 8.22 1.23 -19.12
N GLN A 178 7.19 0.42 -19.43
CA GLN A 178 5.82 0.87 -19.69
C GLN A 178 4.91 0.75 -18.44
N LEU A 179 5.48 0.38 -17.31
CA LEU A 179 4.78 0.22 -16.03
C LEU A 179 5.44 1.14 -15.01
N PRO A 180 5.05 2.42 -14.96
CA PRO A 180 5.63 3.35 -13.99
C PRO A 180 5.28 2.95 -12.56
N ALA A 181 6.13 3.34 -11.62
CA ALA A 181 5.83 3.17 -10.20
C ALA A 181 4.65 4.07 -9.80
N VAL A 182 3.80 3.56 -8.92
CA VAL A 182 2.70 4.35 -8.34
C VAL A 182 3.23 5.05 -7.10
N ALA A 183 3.49 6.36 -7.15
CA ALA A 183 4.02 7.12 -6.03
C ALA A 183 2.91 7.89 -5.31
N PHE A 184 2.53 7.47 -4.10
CA PHE A 184 1.51 8.12 -3.28
C PHE A 184 2.07 9.25 -2.40
N GLU A 185 3.06 10.01 -2.89
CA GLU A 185 3.82 10.98 -2.09
C GLU A 185 3.06 12.27 -1.75
N SER A 186 1.98 12.56 -2.45
CA SER A 186 1.28 13.85 -2.33
C SER A 186 -0.01 13.81 -1.53
N GLU A 187 -0.39 12.66 -1.00
CA GLU A 187 -1.67 12.43 -0.37
C GLU A 187 -1.49 12.22 1.13
N ALA A 188 -2.09 13.09 1.96
CA ALA A 188 -2.13 12.91 3.41
C ALA A 188 -3.20 11.85 3.76
N THR A 189 -2.94 10.58 3.42
CA THR A 189 -3.87 9.46 3.51
C THR A 189 -3.15 8.20 4.00
N ASP A 190 -3.89 7.13 4.20
CA ASP A 190 -3.33 5.79 4.44
C ASP A 190 -2.32 5.37 3.36
N LEU A 191 -2.53 5.80 2.11
CA LEU A 191 -1.63 5.49 1.00
C LEU A 191 -0.24 6.12 1.18
N TYR A 192 -0.19 7.36 1.69
CA TYR A 192 1.10 8.01 1.97
C TYR A 192 1.88 7.28 3.07
N TRP A 193 1.19 6.90 4.14
CA TRP A 193 1.84 6.29 5.30
C TRP A 193 2.12 4.79 5.13
N GLY A 194 1.31 4.10 4.32
CA GLY A 194 1.41 2.66 4.10
C GLY A 194 2.10 2.26 2.79
N PHE A 195 2.01 3.08 1.74
CA PHE A 195 2.39 2.71 0.37
C PHE A 195 3.10 3.85 -0.38
N ARG A 196 3.87 4.67 0.31
CA ARG A 196 4.46 5.89 -0.27
C ARG A 196 5.33 5.64 -1.49
N GLY A 197 6.17 4.62 -1.44
CA GLY A 197 7.16 4.29 -2.45
C GLY A 197 6.97 2.90 -3.02
N THR A 198 5.91 2.68 -3.80
CA THR A 198 5.66 1.35 -4.36
C THR A 198 6.81 0.86 -5.24
N GLN A 199 7.16 -0.40 -5.08
CA GLN A 199 8.35 -1.00 -5.68
C GLN A 199 8.06 -1.82 -6.93
N GLY A 200 6.82 -2.26 -7.10
CA GLY A 200 6.43 -3.11 -8.21
C GLY A 200 5.00 -2.91 -8.67
N LEU A 201 4.76 -3.24 -9.95
CA LEU A 201 3.44 -3.17 -10.55
C LEU A 201 3.24 -4.38 -11.47
N THR A 202 2.19 -5.14 -11.21
CA THR A 202 1.74 -6.19 -12.13
C THR A 202 0.41 -5.80 -12.74
N VAL A 203 0.30 -5.91 -14.05
CA VAL A 203 -0.94 -5.66 -14.79
C VAL A 203 -1.33 -6.92 -15.54
N THR A 204 -2.57 -7.34 -15.38
CA THR A 204 -3.18 -8.41 -16.18
C THR A 204 -4.54 -7.95 -16.66
N GLY A 205 -5.03 -8.50 -17.75
CA GLY A 205 -6.36 -8.15 -18.21
C GLY A 205 -6.80 -8.93 -19.43
N SER A 206 -8.07 -8.77 -19.75
CA SER A 206 -8.66 -9.32 -20.96
C SER A 206 -9.86 -8.50 -21.41
N GLY A 207 -10.18 -8.59 -22.68
CA GLY A 207 -11.31 -7.88 -23.22
C GLY A 207 -11.66 -8.34 -24.62
N ARG A 208 -12.58 -7.59 -25.26
CA ARG A 208 -13.10 -7.87 -26.60
C ARG A 208 -13.35 -6.57 -27.34
N ARG A 209 -13.56 -6.68 -28.62
CA ARG A 209 -14.11 -5.58 -29.44
C ARG A 209 -15.62 -5.57 -29.30
N GLN A 210 -16.17 -4.43 -29.01
CA GLN A 210 -17.61 -4.23 -28.86
C GLN A 210 -17.95 -2.78 -29.26
N ASP A 211 -18.91 -2.60 -30.14
CA ASP A 211 -19.45 -1.29 -30.52
C ASP A 211 -18.37 -0.24 -30.89
N GLY A 212 -17.41 -0.63 -31.73
CA GLY A 212 -16.31 0.25 -32.13
C GLY A 212 -15.29 0.57 -31.03
N ARG A 213 -15.29 -0.18 -29.94
CA ARG A 213 -14.40 -0.02 -28.80
C ARG A 213 -13.69 -1.33 -28.43
N TYR A 214 -12.54 -1.20 -27.82
CA TYR A 214 -11.94 -2.26 -27.01
C TYR A 214 -12.50 -2.13 -25.58
N VAL A 215 -13.22 -3.13 -25.12
CA VAL A 215 -13.81 -3.17 -23.78
C VAL A 215 -13.31 -4.38 -23.00
N GLY A 216 -13.03 -4.21 -21.72
CA GLY A 216 -12.51 -5.27 -20.89
C GLY A 216 -12.31 -4.87 -19.44
N THR A 217 -11.48 -5.63 -18.76
CA THR A 217 -11.10 -5.38 -17.37
C THR A 217 -9.60 -5.54 -17.21
N LEU A 218 -8.98 -4.61 -16.51
CA LEU A 218 -7.60 -4.68 -16.06
C LEU A 218 -7.56 -4.94 -14.56
N SER A 219 -6.64 -5.80 -14.15
CA SER A 219 -6.29 -6.03 -12.76
C SER A 219 -4.86 -5.54 -12.53
N TYR A 220 -4.70 -4.68 -11.56
CA TYR A 220 -3.41 -4.15 -11.11
C TYR A 220 -3.08 -4.75 -9.74
N VAL A 221 -1.83 -5.16 -9.55
CA VAL A 221 -1.28 -5.47 -8.23
C VAL A 221 -0.14 -4.52 -8.00
N ILE A 222 -0.36 -3.55 -7.13
CA ILE A 222 0.64 -2.59 -6.68
C ILE A 222 1.36 -3.23 -5.50
N GLN A 223 2.67 -3.35 -5.58
CA GLN A 223 3.50 -4.07 -4.62
C GLN A 223 4.46 -3.12 -3.94
N ASP A 224 4.61 -3.29 -2.63
CA ASP A 224 5.55 -2.54 -1.80
C ASP A 224 6.16 -3.44 -0.73
N SER A 225 7.05 -2.86 0.07
CA SER A 225 7.62 -3.48 1.26
C SER A 225 7.56 -2.48 2.41
N TYR A 226 6.69 -2.77 3.37
CA TYR A 226 6.56 -1.94 4.55
C TYR A 226 7.75 -2.11 5.48
N GLY A 227 8.44 -1.01 5.77
CA GLY A 227 9.61 -0.96 6.63
C GLY A 227 10.17 0.46 6.74
N PHE A 228 11.27 0.61 7.45
CA PHE A 228 11.89 1.90 7.74
C PHE A 228 13.33 1.93 7.23
N PRO A 229 13.55 2.19 5.93
CA PRO A 229 14.88 2.28 5.34
C PRO A 229 15.69 3.45 5.90
N ALA A 230 17.02 3.37 5.79
CA ALA A 230 17.92 4.41 6.28
C ALA A 230 17.67 5.78 5.64
N SER A 231 17.15 5.80 4.42
CA SER A 231 16.76 7.00 3.68
C SER A 231 15.49 7.68 4.20
N ASP A 232 14.66 6.94 4.97
CA ASP A 232 13.43 7.50 5.53
C ASP A 232 13.74 8.44 6.70
N ASN A 233 13.57 9.71 6.44
CA ASN A 233 13.81 10.76 7.43
C ASN A 233 12.50 11.18 8.10
N LEU A 234 11.76 10.19 8.64
CA LEU A 234 10.53 10.42 9.39
C LEU A 234 10.88 10.97 10.77
N ALA A 235 10.84 12.29 10.90
CA ALA A 235 11.20 12.99 12.13
C ALA A 235 10.39 12.44 13.34
N GLY A 236 11.09 12.06 14.39
CA GLY A 236 10.54 11.66 15.67
C GLY A 236 10.35 10.15 15.86
N PHE A 237 9.91 9.38 14.85
CA PHE A 237 9.71 7.94 15.02
C PHE A 237 10.50 7.05 14.04
N GLY A 238 11.02 7.59 12.96
CA GLY A 238 11.85 6.84 12.01
C GLY A 238 13.05 6.15 12.66
N PRO A 239 13.92 6.86 13.41
CA PRO A 239 15.06 6.24 14.08
C PRO A 239 14.70 5.10 15.05
N PRO A 240 13.70 5.23 15.96
CA PRO A 240 13.21 4.12 16.77
C PRO A 240 12.76 2.91 15.96
N MET A 241 11.96 3.10 14.93
CA MET A 241 11.47 1.98 14.10
C MET A 241 12.59 1.30 13.34
N ARG A 242 13.57 2.06 12.88
CA ARG A 242 14.76 1.52 12.23
C ARG A 242 15.59 0.67 13.20
N TYR A 243 15.81 1.14 14.42
CA TYR A 243 16.52 0.35 15.44
C TYR A 243 15.81 -0.98 15.71
N LEU A 244 14.48 -0.96 15.87
CA LEU A 244 13.69 -2.18 16.03
C LEU A 244 13.83 -3.13 14.83
N GLN A 245 13.89 -2.61 13.61
CA GLN A 245 14.03 -3.40 12.39
C GLN A 245 15.43 -3.95 12.19
N THR A 246 16.47 -3.13 12.35
CA THR A 246 17.83 -3.48 11.95
C THR A 246 18.64 -4.14 13.06
N VAL A 247 18.44 -3.72 14.30
CA VAL A 247 19.19 -4.25 15.46
C VAL A 247 18.41 -5.35 16.17
N CYS A 248 17.10 -5.15 16.38
CA CYS A 248 16.25 -6.09 17.10
C CYS A 248 15.50 -7.07 16.21
N GLY A 249 15.35 -6.76 14.92
CA GLY A 249 14.60 -7.57 13.94
C GLY A 249 15.41 -8.70 13.29
N ALA A 250 16.68 -8.85 13.64
CA ALA A 250 17.52 -9.91 13.09
C ALA A 250 16.91 -11.31 13.34
N PRO A 251 17.13 -12.28 12.42
CA PRO A 251 16.52 -13.60 12.50
C PRO A 251 16.78 -14.36 13.81
N GLN A 252 17.84 -13.97 14.53
CA GLN A 252 18.25 -14.62 15.78
C GLN A 252 17.61 -13.98 17.02
N GLN A 253 16.91 -12.87 16.91
CA GLN A 253 16.29 -12.19 18.06
C GLN A 253 14.78 -12.32 18.00
N ALA A 254 14.20 -13.03 18.97
CA ALA A 254 12.76 -13.15 19.11
C ALA A 254 12.14 -11.79 19.47
N GLY A 255 11.11 -11.39 18.73
CA GLY A 255 10.28 -10.22 19.08
C GLY A 255 10.66 -8.89 18.44
N GLY A 256 11.70 -8.83 17.59
CA GLY A 256 12.04 -7.62 16.85
C GLY A 256 11.06 -7.32 15.73
N ALA A 257 10.87 -6.03 15.42
CA ALA A 257 10.04 -5.60 14.31
C ALA A 257 10.65 -6.05 12.97
N ARG A 258 9.81 -6.42 12.02
CA ARG A 258 10.27 -6.94 10.72
C ARG A 258 9.54 -6.24 9.57
N TRP A 259 10.31 -5.86 8.56
CA TRP A 259 9.73 -5.49 7.29
C TRP A 259 8.94 -6.67 6.69
N PHE A 260 7.94 -6.38 5.90
CA PHE A 260 7.13 -7.38 5.22
C PHE A 260 6.66 -6.86 3.86
N PRO A 261 6.46 -7.77 2.87
CA PRO A 261 5.85 -7.38 1.61
C PRO A 261 4.37 -7.08 1.80
N ASP A 262 3.91 -6.02 1.14
CA ASP A 262 2.50 -5.70 1.08
C ASP A 262 2.04 -5.41 -0.35
N ALA A 263 0.74 -5.50 -0.59
CA ALA A 263 0.20 -5.29 -1.91
C ALA A 263 -1.27 -4.83 -1.89
N ILE A 264 -1.61 -3.96 -2.85
CA ILE A 264 -2.99 -3.56 -3.13
C ILE A 264 -3.40 -4.11 -4.49
N THR A 265 -4.54 -4.81 -4.53
CA THR A 265 -5.14 -5.24 -5.80
C THR A 265 -6.24 -4.27 -6.21
N LEU A 266 -6.23 -3.86 -7.48
CA LEU A 266 -7.25 -3.02 -8.08
C LEU A 266 -7.86 -3.71 -9.29
N THR A 267 -9.16 -3.46 -9.54
CA THR A 267 -9.84 -3.88 -10.75
C THR A 267 -10.45 -2.65 -11.41
N VAL A 268 -10.08 -2.44 -12.67
CA VAL A 268 -10.44 -1.24 -13.43
C VAL A 268 -11.10 -1.64 -14.76
N PRO A 269 -12.27 -1.07 -15.12
CA PRO A 269 -12.82 -1.26 -16.44
C PRO A 269 -11.93 -0.57 -17.49
N PHE A 270 -11.69 -1.26 -18.59
CA PHE A 270 -10.97 -0.75 -19.75
C PHE A 270 -11.97 -0.49 -20.88
N SER A 271 -11.97 0.70 -21.45
CA SER A 271 -12.83 1.04 -22.57
C SER A 271 -12.19 2.12 -23.43
N GLN A 272 -11.66 1.74 -24.61
CA GLN A 272 -10.95 2.64 -25.52
C GLN A 272 -11.52 2.56 -26.94
N PRO A 273 -11.65 3.67 -27.69
CA PRO A 273 -12.11 3.66 -29.07
C PRO A 273 -11.11 2.91 -29.97
N ILE A 274 -11.62 2.21 -31.00
CA ILE A 274 -10.77 1.48 -31.95
C ILE A 274 -10.01 2.45 -32.88
N GLY A 275 -10.50 3.66 -33.08
CA GLY A 275 -9.85 4.70 -33.91
C GLY A 275 -10.10 4.49 -35.41
#